data_78ac91b9c8353f05b75c38fead977437
#
_entry.id   78ac91b9c8353f05b75c38fead977437
#
_cell.length_a   1.000
_cell.length_b   1.000
_cell.length_c   1.000
_cell.angle_alpha   90.00
_cell.angle_beta   90.00
_cell.angle_gamma   90.00
#
_symmetry.space_group_name_H-M   'P 1'
#
loop_
_entity.id
_entity.type
_entity.pdbx_description
1 polymer ?
#
loop_
_entity_poly.entity_id
_entity_poly.type
_entity_poly.pdbx_seq_one_letter_code
_entity_poly.pdbx_strand_id
1 'polypeptide(L)'
;MIRASIVATLLLIAASPALSASTLDVKIGYIGAIEKTTTISLLEMPAPNAGLAGAQLAVDDNNTTGKFLNQTFALQEIMLNSADDPAAAVQNLSAAAVSLIVADLPADALIKAADAGRERGQILFNAGATDDRLRQDDCRMNVIHAAPSRAMLADALAQYLVWKHWARWFLVFGSHEPDKLFADALRRAATRFGARIVQEREFKDTGGARRTDTGLVQIQSQIPLFTQSAPDYEVLIAADESQVFADYMPFRTSQPRPVAGSAGLVPTSWDASFGQWGALQLQSRFTKKFSRWMTALDMQAWTAVRMIGEAVSRTNSADAKTIASYMHSPDFAVAAFKGDKLTLRDWDLQLRQPVLLADGRTVVSVSPQPGFLHQNSQLDTLGFDRPDTKCQLK
;
A
#
# COMPACT_ATOMS: atom_id res chain seq x y z
N MET A 1 -32.14 2.29 87.13
CA MET A 1 -31.82 1.18 86.25
C MET A 1 -32.38 1.47 84.85
N ILE A 2 -31.58 2.03 83.94
CA ILE A 2 -32.03 2.38 82.60
C ILE A 2 -31.44 1.32 81.67
N ARG A 3 -32.29 0.53 81.00
CA ARG A 3 -31.84 -0.44 79.99
C ARG A 3 -31.76 0.27 78.65
N ALA A 4 -30.62 0.38 78.10
CA ALA A 4 -30.35 0.85 76.69
C ALA A 4 -30.53 -0.35 75.74
N SER A 5 -31.50 -0.26 74.84
CA SER A 5 -31.61 -1.23 73.71
C SER A 5 -30.85 -0.75 72.54
N ILE A 6 -29.82 -1.53 72.10
CA ILE A 6 -29.07 -1.28 70.91
C ILE A 6 -29.84 -1.94 69.73
N VAL A 7 -30.33 -1.16 68.77
CA VAL A 7 -30.90 -1.60 67.54
C VAL A 7 -29.77 -1.71 66.49
N ALA A 8 -29.41 -2.91 66.14
CA ALA A 8 -28.41 -3.16 65.05
C ALA A 8 -29.14 -3.11 63.68
N THR A 9 -28.89 -2.08 62.91
CA THR A 9 -29.38 -1.96 61.55
C THR A 9 -28.42 -2.72 60.60
N LEU A 10 -28.88 -3.88 60.09
CA LEU A 10 -28.16 -4.61 59.02
C LEU A 10 -28.34 -3.87 57.71
N LEU A 11 -27.23 -3.28 57.17
CA LEU A 11 -27.19 -2.80 55.80
C LEU A 11 -26.98 -4.02 54.84
N LEU A 12 -28.02 -4.42 54.13
CA LEU A 12 -27.89 -5.33 52.99
C LEU A 12 -27.27 -4.56 51.82
N ILE A 13 -25.98 -4.78 51.56
CA ILE A 13 -25.33 -4.34 50.34
C ILE A 13 -25.80 -5.30 49.23
N ALA A 14 -26.76 -4.86 48.41
CA ALA A 14 -27.13 -5.54 47.18
C ALA A 14 -25.95 -5.46 46.21
N ALA A 15 -25.19 -6.56 46.04
CA ALA A 15 -24.22 -6.71 44.99
C ALA A 15 -24.96 -6.76 43.64
N SER A 16 -24.97 -5.64 42.93
CA SER A 16 -25.41 -5.61 41.52
C SER A 16 -24.53 -6.56 40.74
N PRO A 17 -25.08 -7.50 39.95
CA PRO A 17 -24.28 -8.30 39.05
C PRO A 17 -23.59 -7.32 38.08
N ALA A 18 -22.23 -7.30 38.07
CA ALA A 18 -21.49 -6.64 37.05
C ALA A 18 -21.86 -7.33 35.72
N LEU A 19 -22.63 -6.65 34.85
CA LEU A 19 -22.80 -7.10 33.48
C LEU A 19 -21.38 -7.22 32.87
N SER A 20 -20.94 -8.44 32.69
CA SER A 20 -19.74 -8.71 31.90
C SER A 20 -20.03 -8.18 30.49
N ALA A 21 -19.40 -7.06 30.13
CA ALA A 21 -19.48 -6.55 28.76
C ALA A 21 -19.04 -7.65 27.80
N SER A 22 -19.89 -8.04 26.86
CA SER A 22 -19.57 -9.05 25.86
C SER A 22 -18.39 -8.54 25.03
N THR A 23 -17.39 -9.40 24.83
CA THR A 23 -16.27 -9.11 23.95
C THR A 23 -16.77 -8.92 22.52
N LEU A 24 -16.33 -7.85 21.86
CA LEU A 24 -16.59 -7.61 20.45
C LEU A 24 -15.58 -8.39 19.60
N ASP A 25 -16.04 -9.44 18.93
CA ASP A 25 -15.20 -10.26 18.07
C ASP A 25 -15.22 -9.71 16.63
N VAL A 26 -14.04 -9.32 16.11
CA VAL A 26 -13.84 -8.74 14.78
C VAL A 26 -13.12 -9.73 13.90
N LYS A 27 -13.80 -10.23 12.87
CA LYS A 27 -13.22 -11.10 11.87
C LYS A 27 -12.78 -10.29 10.66
N ILE A 28 -11.53 -10.44 10.25
CA ILE A 28 -10.94 -9.78 9.08
C ILE A 28 -10.55 -10.87 8.08
N GLY A 29 -10.99 -10.73 6.82
CA GLY A 29 -10.53 -11.58 5.73
C GLY A 29 -9.22 -11.04 5.14
N TYR A 30 -8.34 -11.94 4.70
CA TYR A 30 -7.21 -11.63 3.84
C TYR A 30 -7.33 -12.50 2.59
N ILE A 31 -7.34 -11.86 1.42
CA ILE A 31 -7.30 -12.55 0.13
C ILE A 31 -6.00 -12.12 -0.56
N GLY A 32 -5.09 -13.06 -0.80
CA GLY A 32 -3.83 -12.83 -1.49
C GLY A 32 -3.74 -13.65 -2.77
N ALA A 33 -3.07 -13.12 -3.80
CA ALA A 33 -2.74 -13.85 -5.02
C ALA A 33 -1.34 -14.46 -4.92
N ILE A 34 -1.22 -15.74 -5.30
CA ILE A 34 0.08 -16.40 -5.43
C ILE A 34 0.61 -16.10 -6.84
N GLU A 35 1.43 -15.08 -6.95
CA GLU A 35 2.06 -14.72 -8.22
C GLU A 35 3.37 -15.47 -8.44
N LYS A 36 3.55 -15.98 -9.65
CA LYS A 36 4.84 -16.53 -10.08
C LYS A 36 5.71 -15.38 -10.59
N THR A 37 6.48 -14.78 -9.71
CA THR A 37 7.44 -13.75 -10.11
C THR A 37 8.74 -14.38 -10.61
N THR A 38 9.20 -13.90 -11.76
CA THR A 38 10.55 -14.20 -12.26
C THR A 38 11.43 -13.01 -11.90
N THR A 39 12.31 -13.16 -10.93
CA THR A 39 13.23 -12.10 -10.50
C THR A 39 14.60 -12.27 -11.15
N ILE A 40 15.34 -11.17 -11.29
CA ILE A 40 16.71 -11.17 -11.79
C ILE A 40 17.64 -11.87 -10.78
N SER A 41 17.42 -11.64 -9.49
CA SER A 41 18.26 -12.15 -8.41
C SER A 41 17.51 -13.12 -7.49
N LEU A 42 18.18 -14.19 -7.08
CA LEU A 42 17.66 -15.10 -6.05
C LEU A 42 17.55 -14.44 -4.67
N LEU A 43 18.34 -13.37 -4.44
CA LEU A 43 18.33 -12.62 -3.18
C LEU A 43 17.10 -11.69 -3.07
N GLU A 44 16.47 -11.38 -4.21
CA GLU A 44 15.33 -10.48 -4.31
C GLU A 44 14.00 -11.20 -4.54
N MET A 45 13.98 -12.52 -4.36
CA MET A 45 12.74 -13.28 -4.45
C MET A 45 11.72 -12.76 -3.43
N PRO A 46 10.50 -12.41 -3.86
CA PRO A 46 9.45 -12.02 -2.94
C PRO A 46 9.25 -13.10 -1.88
N ALA A 47 9.09 -12.67 -0.63
CA ALA A 47 8.77 -13.59 0.44
C ALA A 47 7.38 -14.20 0.20
N PRO A 48 7.21 -15.53 0.36
CA PRO A 48 5.93 -16.20 0.06
C PRO A 48 4.77 -15.72 0.93
N ASN A 49 5.05 -15.06 2.04
CA ASN A 49 4.09 -14.46 2.95
C ASN A 49 4.11 -12.92 2.91
N ALA A 50 4.61 -12.30 1.83
CA ALA A 50 4.55 -10.85 1.67
C ALA A 50 3.09 -10.39 1.70
N GLY A 51 2.83 -9.24 2.32
CA GLY A 51 1.48 -8.73 2.58
C GLY A 51 0.79 -9.42 3.76
N LEU A 52 0.64 -10.73 3.72
CA LEU A 52 0.02 -11.51 4.78
C LEU A 52 0.71 -11.31 6.14
N ALA A 53 2.04 -11.30 6.17
CA ALA A 53 2.80 -11.07 7.41
C ALA A 53 2.52 -9.66 7.98
N GLY A 54 2.34 -8.65 7.13
CA GLY A 54 1.93 -7.31 7.54
C GLY A 54 0.55 -7.32 8.20
N ALA A 55 -0.43 -7.97 7.58
CA ALA A 55 -1.77 -8.13 8.13
C ALA A 55 -1.77 -8.85 9.48
N GLN A 56 -1.00 -9.94 9.62
CA GLN A 56 -0.86 -10.70 10.88
C GLN A 56 -0.23 -9.86 12.00
N LEU A 57 0.79 -9.03 11.70
CA LEU A 57 1.36 -8.11 12.70
C LEU A 57 0.34 -7.07 13.14
N ALA A 58 -0.45 -6.54 12.21
CA ALA A 58 -1.45 -5.53 12.54
C ALA A 58 -2.62 -6.09 13.38
N VAL A 59 -2.98 -7.36 13.19
CA VAL A 59 -3.94 -8.06 14.07
C VAL A 59 -3.41 -8.16 15.50
N ASP A 60 -2.11 -8.49 15.68
CA ASP A 60 -1.48 -8.48 17.01
C ASP A 60 -1.50 -7.09 17.64
N ASP A 61 -1.22 -6.04 16.83
CA ASP A 61 -1.24 -4.65 17.27
C ASP A 61 -2.66 -4.22 17.68
N ASN A 62 -3.68 -4.58 16.91
CA ASN A 62 -5.07 -4.33 17.25
C ASN A 62 -5.48 -5.07 18.52
N ASN A 63 -5.08 -6.34 18.69
CA ASN A 63 -5.36 -7.12 19.90
C ASN A 63 -4.66 -6.55 21.12
N THR A 64 -3.51 -5.91 20.98
CA THR A 64 -2.83 -5.24 22.11
C THR A 64 -3.69 -4.10 22.68
N THR A 65 -4.28 -3.29 21.82
CA THR A 65 -5.24 -2.24 22.23
C THR A 65 -6.60 -2.83 22.62
N GLY A 66 -7.06 -3.81 21.88
CA GLY A 66 -8.36 -4.49 22.05
C GLY A 66 -8.57 -5.08 23.45
N LYS A 67 -7.50 -5.56 24.10
CA LYS A 67 -7.54 -6.06 25.48
C LYS A 67 -8.12 -5.05 26.48
N PHE A 68 -7.91 -3.76 26.24
CA PHE A 68 -8.41 -2.68 27.10
C PHE A 68 -9.82 -2.22 26.69
N LEU A 69 -10.27 -2.58 25.47
CA LEU A 69 -11.56 -2.17 24.91
C LEU A 69 -12.55 -3.33 24.83
N ASN A 70 -12.23 -4.50 25.37
CA ASN A 70 -12.98 -5.75 25.21
C ASN A 70 -13.25 -6.08 23.73
N GLN A 71 -12.21 -5.97 22.89
CA GLN A 71 -12.25 -6.25 21.47
C GLN A 71 -11.22 -7.32 21.13
N THR A 72 -11.58 -8.28 20.27
CA THR A 72 -10.65 -9.28 19.73
C THR A 72 -10.68 -9.23 18.21
N PHE A 73 -9.51 -9.43 17.61
CA PHE A 73 -9.33 -9.41 16.16
C PHE A 73 -8.75 -10.75 15.71
N ALA A 74 -9.34 -11.33 14.69
CA ALA A 74 -8.87 -12.57 14.06
C ALA A 74 -8.77 -12.42 12.55
N LEU A 75 -7.76 -13.04 11.93
CA LEU A 75 -7.54 -13.05 10.49
C LEU A 75 -7.97 -14.40 9.91
N GLN A 76 -8.76 -14.37 8.84
CA GLN A 76 -9.10 -15.53 8.01
C GLN A 76 -8.45 -15.37 6.63
N GLU A 77 -7.57 -16.31 6.29
CA GLU A 77 -6.69 -16.21 5.12
C GLU A 77 -7.21 -17.07 3.98
N ILE A 78 -7.19 -16.52 2.76
CA ILE A 78 -7.43 -17.24 1.50
C ILE A 78 -6.35 -16.83 0.51
N MET A 79 -5.56 -17.80 0.06
CA MET A 79 -4.53 -17.58 -0.97
C MET A 79 -4.99 -18.18 -2.29
N LEU A 80 -5.06 -17.34 -3.33
CA LEU A 80 -5.57 -17.69 -4.66
C LEU A 80 -4.41 -18.04 -5.60
N ASN A 81 -4.55 -19.14 -6.31
CA ASN A 81 -3.75 -19.43 -7.50
C ASN A 81 -4.35 -18.70 -8.71
N SER A 82 -3.63 -18.65 -9.81
CA SER A 82 -4.07 -17.97 -11.04
C SER A 82 -5.37 -18.51 -11.65
N ALA A 83 -5.77 -19.74 -11.32
CA ALA A 83 -7.01 -20.37 -11.79
C ALA A 83 -8.21 -20.17 -10.84
N ASP A 84 -7.97 -19.67 -9.63
CA ASP A 84 -9.02 -19.54 -8.62
C ASP A 84 -9.88 -18.29 -8.88
N ASP A 85 -11.17 -18.36 -8.54
CA ASP A 85 -12.09 -17.25 -8.72
C ASP A 85 -12.11 -16.33 -7.50
N PRO A 86 -11.72 -15.05 -7.61
CA PRO A 86 -11.77 -14.10 -6.52
C PRO A 86 -13.19 -13.88 -5.95
N ALA A 87 -14.22 -14.00 -6.78
CA ALA A 87 -15.62 -13.88 -6.34
C ALA A 87 -16.01 -15.01 -5.39
N ALA A 88 -15.56 -16.25 -5.67
CA ALA A 88 -15.80 -17.39 -4.78
C ALA A 88 -15.12 -17.21 -3.41
N ALA A 89 -13.92 -16.66 -3.38
CA ALA A 89 -13.22 -16.36 -2.12
C ALA A 89 -14.02 -15.36 -1.25
N VAL A 90 -14.54 -14.31 -1.85
CA VAL A 90 -15.39 -13.31 -1.19
C VAL A 90 -16.69 -13.94 -0.67
N GLN A 91 -17.30 -14.84 -1.44
CA GLN A 91 -18.50 -15.59 -1.01
C GLN A 91 -18.20 -16.50 0.20
N ASN A 92 -17.06 -17.20 0.19
CA ASN A 92 -16.65 -18.05 1.31
C ASN A 92 -16.43 -17.23 2.60
N LEU A 93 -15.82 -16.05 2.48
CA LEU A 93 -15.67 -15.14 3.62
C LEU A 93 -17.04 -14.62 4.12
N SER A 94 -17.97 -14.33 3.21
CA SER A 94 -19.33 -13.95 3.57
C SER A 94 -20.04 -15.05 4.35
N ALA A 95 -19.94 -16.30 3.91
CA ALA A 95 -20.51 -17.46 4.61
C ALA A 95 -19.92 -17.65 6.02
N ALA A 96 -18.67 -17.22 6.24
CA ALA A 96 -18.02 -17.20 7.56
C ALA A 96 -18.32 -15.93 8.38
N ALA A 97 -19.25 -15.09 7.93
CA ALA A 97 -19.61 -13.80 8.53
C ALA A 97 -18.43 -12.81 8.59
N VAL A 98 -17.59 -12.78 7.54
CA VAL A 98 -16.50 -11.83 7.39
C VAL A 98 -16.90 -10.77 6.36
N SER A 99 -16.97 -9.51 6.79
CA SER A 99 -17.38 -8.38 5.95
C SER A 99 -16.29 -7.34 5.69
N LEU A 100 -15.16 -7.44 6.38
CA LEU A 100 -14.00 -6.55 6.25
C LEU A 100 -12.84 -7.36 5.68
N ILE A 101 -12.40 -7.05 4.46
CA ILE A 101 -11.48 -7.91 3.70
C ILE A 101 -10.28 -7.09 3.23
N VAL A 102 -9.08 -7.49 3.60
CA VAL A 102 -7.83 -6.97 3.01
C VAL A 102 -7.55 -7.77 1.73
N ALA A 103 -7.39 -7.07 0.62
CA ALA A 103 -7.21 -7.66 -0.70
C ALA A 103 -5.82 -7.31 -1.27
N ASP A 104 -4.98 -8.31 -1.40
CA ASP A 104 -3.70 -8.28 -2.11
C ASP A 104 -3.88 -9.01 -3.44
N LEU A 105 -4.51 -8.32 -4.38
CA LEU A 105 -4.96 -8.86 -5.65
C LEU A 105 -4.56 -7.92 -6.80
N PRO A 106 -4.30 -8.46 -8.00
CA PRO A 106 -4.25 -7.66 -9.23
C PRO A 106 -5.57 -6.93 -9.49
N ALA A 107 -5.52 -5.83 -10.24
CA ALA A 107 -6.66 -4.94 -10.44
C ALA A 107 -7.94 -5.63 -10.93
N ASP A 108 -7.85 -6.52 -11.93
CA ASP A 108 -9.02 -7.23 -12.46
C ASP A 108 -9.63 -8.20 -11.44
N ALA A 109 -8.78 -8.89 -10.68
CA ALA A 109 -9.22 -9.78 -9.59
C ALA A 109 -9.87 -8.99 -8.45
N LEU A 110 -9.31 -7.81 -8.12
CA LEU A 110 -9.87 -6.91 -7.10
C LEU A 110 -11.26 -6.41 -7.51
N ILE A 111 -11.46 -6.02 -8.79
CA ILE A 111 -12.76 -5.58 -9.31
C ILE A 111 -13.79 -6.70 -9.19
N LYS A 112 -13.43 -7.93 -9.62
CA LYS A 112 -14.33 -9.10 -9.49
C LYS A 112 -14.69 -9.39 -8.03
N ALA A 113 -13.72 -9.35 -7.14
CA ALA A 113 -13.93 -9.51 -5.71
C ALA A 113 -14.85 -8.41 -5.14
N ALA A 114 -14.61 -7.15 -5.53
CA ALA A 114 -15.38 -5.99 -5.07
C ALA A 114 -16.85 -6.07 -5.53
N ASP A 115 -17.09 -6.40 -6.80
CA ASP A 115 -18.43 -6.51 -7.34
C ASP A 115 -19.21 -7.65 -6.65
N ALA A 116 -18.58 -8.79 -6.39
CA ALA A 116 -19.19 -9.89 -5.63
C ALA A 116 -19.46 -9.53 -4.16
N GLY A 117 -18.57 -8.74 -3.54
CA GLY A 117 -18.69 -8.31 -2.13
C GLY A 117 -19.74 -7.21 -1.92
N ARG A 118 -19.95 -6.34 -2.90
CA ARG A 118 -20.87 -5.21 -2.81
C ARG A 118 -22.30 -5.66 -2.48
N GLU A 119 -22.80 -6.67 -3.15
CA GLU A 119 -24.14 -7.21 -2.92
C GLU A 119 -24.32 -7.80 -1.51
N ARG A 120 -23.23 -8.13 -0.85
CA ARG A 120 -23.18 -8.72 0.50
C ARG A 120 -22.80 -7.72 1.58
N GLY A 121 -22.65 -6.44 1.22
CA GLY A 121 -22.23 -5.38 2.14
C GLY A 121 -20.79 -5.53 2.64
N GLN A 122 -19.93 -6.24 1.90
CA GLN A 122 -18.53 -6.39 2.26
C GLN A 122 -17.70 -5.21 1.74
N ILE A 123 -16.69 -4.81 2.54
CA ILE A 123 -15.73 -3.75 2.22
C ILE A 123 -14.36 -4.39 1.98
N LEU A 124 -13.75 -4.03 0.87
CA LEU A 124 -12.42 -4.47 0.51
C LEU A 124 -11.40 -3.36 0.74
N PHE A 125 -10.30 -3.69 1.36
CA PHE A 125 -9.14 -2.81 1.56
C PHE A 125 -8.04 -3.22 0.60
N ASN A 126 -7.88 -2.48 -0.47
CA ASN A 126 -6.84 -2.74 -1.47
C ASN A 126 -5.45 -2.50 -0.89
N ALA A 127 -4.68 -3.56 -0.74
CA ALA A 127 -3.29 -3.53 -0.28
C ALA A 127 -2.27 -3.80 -1.40
N GLY A 128 -2.67 -4.36 -2.55
CA GLY A 128 -1.75 -4.77 -3.62
C GLY A 128 -1.80 -3.89 -4.86
N ALA A 129 -2.99 -3.67 -5.45
CA ALA A 129 -3.13 -3.04 -6.76
C ALA A 129 -2.81 -1.53 -6.75
N THR A 130 -1.84 -1.14 -7.59
CA THR A 130 -1.40 0.24 -7.78
C THR A 130 -2.06 0.92 -8.99
N ASP A 131 -2.93 0.23 -9.71
CA ASP A 131 -3.56 0.68 -10.95
C ASP A 131 -4.38 1.95 -10.75
N ASP A 132 -4.08 2.97 -11.56
CA ASP A 132 -4.75 4.27 -11.49
C ASP A 132 -6.25 4.18 -11.85
N ARG A 133 -6.64 3.27 -12.75
CA ARG A 133 -8.05 3.08 -13.14
C ARG A 133 -8.98 2.73 -11.98
N LEU A 134 -8.45 2.06 -10.94
CA LEU A 134 -9.20 1.75 -9.72
C LEU A 134 -9.59 2.99 -8.90
N ARG A 135 -8.93 4.13 -9.13
CA ARG A 135 -9.21 5.45 -8.53
C ARG A 135 -9.84 6.40 -9.53
N GLN A 136 -10.15 5.90 -10.74
CA GLN A 136 -10.73 6.63 -11.85
C GLN A 136 -11.99 5.91 -12.36
N ASP A 137 -11.99 5.49 -13.61
CA ASP A 137 -13.18 4.95 -14.30
C ASP A 137 -13.71 3.63 -13.69
N ASP A 138 -12.84 2.83 -13.06
CA ASP A 138 -13.14 1.52 -12.46
C ASP A 138 -13.29 1.56 -10.93
N CYS A 139 -13.47 2.74 -10.35
CA CYS A 139 -13.61 2.85 -8.90
C CYS A 139 -14.89 2.18 -8.36
N ARG A 140 -14.83 1.69 -7.13
CA ARG A 140 -15.94 1.02 -6.44
C ARG A 140 -16.13 1.62 -5.06
N MET A 141 -17.39 1.88 -4.67
CA MET A 141 -17.71 2.49 -3.37
C MET A 141 -17.39 1.58 -2.17
N ASN A 142 -17.22 0.28 -2.39
CA ASN A 142 -16.83 -0.69 -1.37
C ASN A 142 -15.35 -1.06 -1.42
N VAL A 143 -14.50 -0.29 -2.11
CA VAL A 143 -13.05 -0.50 -2.14
C VAL A 143 -12.34 0.72 -1.57
N ILE A 144 -11.62 0.52 -0.49
CA ILE A 144 -10.78 1.52 0.17
C ILE A 144 -9.32 1.20 -0.18
N HIS A 145 -8.55 2.19 -0.65
CA HIS A 145 -7.20 1.98 -1.15
C HIS A 145 -6.14 2.34 -0.10
N ALA A 146 -5.53 1.33 0.53
CA ALA A 146 -4.35 1.47 1.40
C ALA A 146 -3.05 1.53 0.57
N ALA A 147 -2.99 0.80 -0.55
CA ALA A 147 -1.89 0.90 -1.52
C ALA A 147 -1.89 2.25 -2.23
N PRO A 148 -0.74 2.91 -2.44
CA PRO A 148 -0.65 4.09 -3.30
C PRO A 148 -0.92 3.71 -4.77
N SER A 149 -1.40 4.65 -5.57
CA SER A 149 -1.51 4.46 -7.02
C SER A 149 -0.17 4.72 -7.72
N ARG A 150 -0.03 4.24 -8.98
CA ARG A 150 1.13 4.57 -9.82
C ARG A 150 1.29 6.07 -9.98
N ALA A 151 0.18 6.80 -10.14
CA ALA A 151 0.21 8.25 -10.20
C ALA A 151 0.78 8.89 -8.93
N MET A 152 0.46 8.37 -7.73
CA MET A 152 1.04 8.88 -6.48
C MET A 152 2.56 8.62 -6.42
N LEU A 153 2.99 7.44 -6.82
CA LEU A 153 4.41 7.07 -6.83
C LEU A 153 5.20 7.91 -7.84
N ALA A 154 4.67 8.08 -9.06
CA ALA A 154 5.28 8.90 -10.10
C ALA A 154 5.34 10.39 -9.72
N ASP A 155 4.26 10.92 -9.12
CA ASP A 155 4.21 12.32 -8.66
C ASP A 155 5.23 12.58 -7.54
N ALA A 156 5.36 11.65 -6.59
CA ALA A 156 6.32 11.74 -5.50
C ALA A 156 7.76 11.81 -6.02
N LEU A 157 8.09 10.97 -6.99
CA LEU A 157 9.39 10.97 -7.65
C LEU A 157 9.62 12.25 -8.44
N ALA A 158 8.63 12.66 -9.25
CA ALA A 158 8.70 13.86 -10.08
C ALA A 158 8.93 15.13 -9.26
N GLN A 159 8.20 15.31 -8.15
CA GLN A 159 8.39 16.44 -7.24
C GLN A 159 9.84 16.53 -6.75
N TYR A 160 10.41 15.41 -6.32
CA TYR A 160 11.80 15.37 -5.85
C TYR A 160 12.81 15.72 -6.96
N LEU A 161 12.66 15.11 -8.13
CA LEU A 161 13.59 15.34 -9.25
C LEU A 161 13.54 16.80 -9.71
N VAL A 162 12.36 17.39 -9.84
CA VAL A 162 12.20 18.80 -10.21
C VAL A 162 12.72 19.73 -9.11
N TRP A 163 12.47 19.43 -7.84
CA TRP A 163 13.02 20.17 -6.72
C TRP A 163 14.56 20.15 -6.69
N LYS A 164 15.18 19.05 -7.16
CA LYS A 164 16.62 18.92 -7.36
C LYS A 164 17.12 19.58 -8.65
N HIS A 165 16.25 20.20 -9.43
CA HIS A 165 16.56 20.74 -10.77
C HIS A 165 16.96 19.67 -11.79
N TRP A 166 16.55 18.42 -11.63
CA TRP A 166 16.73 17.32 -12.56
C TRP A 166 15.47 17.16 -13.41
N ALA A 167 15.23 18.15 -14.26
CA ALA A 167 13.99 18.27 -15.03
C ALA A 167 14.06 17.68 -16.45
N ARG A 168 15.24 17.24 -16.91
CA ARG A 168 15.41 16.60 -18.23
C ARG A 168 15.60 15.10 -18.07
N TRP A 169 14.61 14.35 -18.51
CA TRP A 169 14.51 12.92 -18.27
C TRP A 169 14.73 12.12 -19.53
N PHE A 170 15.49 11.01 -19.42
CA PHE A 170 15.50 9.93 -20.39
C PHE A 170 14.63 8.80 -19.82
N LEU A 171 13.43 8.59 -20.40
CA LEU A 171 12.51 7.54 -20.00
C LEU A 171 12.79 6.25 -20.74
N VAL A 172 13.07 5.17 -20.00
CA VAL A 172 13.16 3.80 -20.52
C VAL A 172 12.03 3.00 -19.89
N PHE A 173 11.24 2.32 -20.71
CA PHE A 173 10.12 1.53 -20.22
C PHE A 173 10.11 0.13 -20.85
N GLY A 174 9.63 -0.85 -20.09
CA GLY A 174 9.51 -2.24 -20.54
C GLY A 174 8.35 -2.47 -21.52
N SER A 175 8.33 -3.66 -22.10
CA SER A 175 7.33 -4.03 -23.12
C SER A 175 6.03 -4.64 -22.52
N HIS A 176 6.03 -4.96 -21.25
CA HIS A 176 4.86 -5.51 -20.56
C HIS A 176 3.86 -4.42 -20.14
N GLU A 177 2.61 -4.80 -19.95
CA GLU A 177 1.55 -3.86 -19.63
C GLU A 177 1.78 -3.06 -18.33
N PRO A 178 2.23 -3.65 -17.20
CA PRO A 178 2.54 -2.89 -15.98
C PRO A 178 3.60 -1.82 -16.21
N ASP A 179 4.62 -2.10 -17.02
CA ASP A 179 5.71 -1.17 -17.33
C ASP A 179 5.19 0.06 -18.11
N LYS A 180 4.27 -0.17 -19.07
CA LYS A 180 3.63 0.89 -19.86
C LYS A 180 2.73 1.76 -18.98
N LEU A 181 1.95 1.15 -18.09
CA LEU A 181 1.10 1.88 -17.13
C LEU A 181 1.94 2.77 -16.20
N PHE A 182 3.09 2.28 -15.73
CA PHE A 182 4.00 3.11 -14.93
C PHE A 182 4.66 4.22 -15.77
N ALA A 183 5.04 3.93 -17.02
CA ALA A 183 5.55 4.95 -17.94
C ALA A 183 4.51 6.05 -18.20
N ASP A 184 3.22 5.71 -18.35
CA ASP A 184 2.14 6.69 -18.52
C ASP A 184 1.97 7.57 -17.27
N ALA A 185 2.05 6.99 -16.07
CA ALA A 185 2.05 7.76 -14.83
C ALA A 185 3.25 8.72 -14.75
N LEU A 186 4.44 8.29 -15.18
CA LEU A 186 5.64 9.14 -15.23
C LEU A 186 5.52 10.26 -16.27
N ARG A 187 4.93 10.02 -17.44
CA ARG A 187 4.66 11.05 -18.48
C ARG A 187 3.69 12.11 -17.94
N ARG A 188 2.62 11.64 -17.28
CA ARG A 188 1.67 12.52 -16.60
C ARG A 188 2.38 13.37 -15.54
N ALA A 189 3.17 12.76 -14.66
CA ALA A 189 3.91 13.44 -13.62
C ALA A 189 4.93 14.45 -14.19
N ALA A 190 5.65 14.10 -15.26
CA ALA A 190 6.55 15.01 -15.95
C ALA A 190 5.82 16.28 -16.42
N THR A 191 4.68 16.12 -17.08
CA THR A 191 3.86 17.23 -17.56
C THR A 191 3.34 18.08 -16.39
N ARG A 192 2.84 17.43 -15.34
CA ARG A 192 2.25 18.10 -14.17
C ARG A 192 3.26 18.96 -13.41
N PHE A 193 4.48 18.48 -13.26
CA PHE A 193 5.50 19.16 -12.45
C PHE A 193 6.56 19.90 -13.27
N GLY A 194 6.39 19.99 -14.60
CA GLY A 194 7.24 20.80 -15.46
C GLY A 194 8.59 20.14 -15.81
N ALA A 195 8.69 18.83 -15.72
CA ALA A 195 9.82 18.08 -16.28
C ALA A 195 9.62 17.83 -17.78
N ARG A 196 10.73 17.59 -18.48
CA ARG A 196 10.74 17.30 -19.90
C ARG A 196 11.37 15.94 -20.18
N ILE A 197 10.62 15.05 -20.80
CA ILE A 197 11.15 13.80 -21.33
C ILE A 197 11.85 14.13 -22.66
N VAL A 198 13.18 14.07 -22.67
CA VAL A 198 14.01 14.42 -23.83
C VAL A 198 14.21 13.25 -24.77
N GLN A 199 14.05 12.04 -24.27
CA GLN A 199 14.13 10.78 -24.99
C GLN A 199 13.27 9.73 -24.34
N GLU A 200 12.60 8.90 -25.15
CA GLU A 200 11.91 7.68 -24.70
C GLU A 200 12.42 6.47 -25.49
N ARG A 201 12.55 5.33 -24.81
CA ARG A 201 12.90 4.06 -25.46
C ARG A 201 12.18 2.91 -24.79
N GLU A 202 11.57 2.03 -25.60
CA GLU A 202 11.01 0.77 -25.15
C GLU A 202 12.11 -0.30 -25.11
N PHE A 203 12.32 -0.91 -23.94
CA PHE A 203 13.16 -2.09 -23.79
C PHE A 203 12.30 -3.33 -24.01
N LYS A 204 12.52 -4.01 -25.15
CA LYS A 204 11.75 -5.21 -25.50
C LYS A 204 12.27 -6.43 -24.75
N ASP A 205 11.39 -7.08 -23.99
CA ASP A 205 11.70 -8.38 -23.42
C ASP A 205 11.68 -9.45 -24.53
N THR A 206 12.85 -9.95 -24.87
CA THR A 206 13.03 -11.00 -25.88
C THR A 206 13.05 -12.41 -25.30
N GLY A 207 12.72 -12.56 -24.00
CA GLY A 207 12.67 -13.86 -23.33
C GLY A 207 14.03 -14.46 -23.00
N GLY A 208 15.10 -13.65 -22.97
CA GLY A 208 16.45 -14.09 -22.60
C GLY A 208 16.54 -14.60 -21.16
N ALA A 209 17.61 -15.31 -20.84
CA ALA A 209 17.85 -15.84 -19.50
C ALA A 209 18.03 -14.69 -18.49
N ARG A 210 17.03 -14.46 -17.65
CA ARG A 210 17.05 -13.47 -16.56
C ARG A 210 17.92 -13.94 -15.38
N ARG A 211 18.04 -15.25 -15.21
CA ARG A 211 18.67 -15.90 -14.03
C ARG A 211 20.00 -16.59 -14.31
N THR A 212 20.26 -16.98 -15.53
CA THR A 212 21.45 -17.78 -15.86
C THR A 212 22.22 -17.10 -16.99
N ASP A 213 23.45 -16.77 -16.77
CA ASP A 213 24.39 -16.19 -17.75
C ASP A 213 24.77 -17.16 -18.87
N THR A 214 23.99 -18.18 -19.14
CA THR A 214 24.27 -19.20 -20.15
C THR A 214 23.66 -18.89 -21.52
N GLY A 215 22.89 -17.80 -21.64
CA GLY A 215 22.28 -17.38 -22.91
C GLY A 215 23.20 -16.52 -23.76
N LEU A 216 23.09 -16.63 -25.10
CA LEU A 216 23.78 -15.79 -26.08
C LEU A 216 23.44 -14.29 -25.97
N VAL A 217 22.32 -13.96 -25.32
CA VAL A 217 21.82 -12.59 -25.15
C VAL A 217 21.60 -12.32 -23.66
N GLN A 218 22.54 -11.61 -23.05
CA GLN A 218 22.46 -11.16 -21.67
C GLN A 218 21.84 -9.76 -21.64
N ILE A 219 20.79 -9.56 -20.84
CA ILE A 219 20.12 -8.26 -20.69
C ILE A 219 21.13 -7.18 -20.29
N GLN A 220 21.97 -7.46 -19.29
CA GLN A 220 22.97 -6.53 -18.79
C GLN A 220 23.97 -6.06 -19.88
N SER A 221 24.29 -6.89 -20.88
CA SER A 221 25.22 -6.53 -21.95
C SER A 221 24.60 -5.63 -23.03
N GLN A 222 23.26 -5.58 -23.10
CA GLN A 222 22.53 -4.73 -24.03
C GLN A 222 22.43 -3.27 -23.54
N ILE A 223 22.42 -3.05 -22.22
CA ILE A 223 22.15 -1.75 -21.61
C ILE A 223 23.07 -0.64 -22.09
N PRO A 224 24.42 -0.82 -22.19
CA PRO A 224 25.30 0.24 -22.65
C PRO A 224 24.98 0.70 -24.07
N LEU A 225 24.77 -0.24 -24.99
CA LEU A 225 24.40 0.06 -26.38
C LEU A 225 23.00 0.68 -26.48
N PHE A 226 22.06 0.15 -25.71
CA PHE A 226 20.69 0.62 -25.67
C PHE A 226 20.56 2.06 -25.15
N THR A 227 21.42 2.47 -24.20
CA THR A 227 21.37 3.80 -23.60
C THR A 227 22.28 4.83 -24.26
N GLN A 228 23.13 4.43 -25.20
CA GLN A 228 24.02 5.37 -25.90
C GLN A 228 23.26 6.31 -26.86
N SER A 229 23.91 7.39 -27.25
CA SER A 229 23.39 8.38 -28.21
C SER A 229 22.04 9.01 -27.79
N ALA A 230 21.73 9.02 -26.51
CA ALA A 230 20.63 9.82 -25.99
C ALA A 230 21.02 11.31 -25.98
N PRO A 231 20.08 12.24 -26.24
CA PRO A 231 20.29 13.67 -25.99
C PRO A 231 20.73 13.90 -24.53
N ASP A 232 21.28 15.08 -24.25
CA ASP A 232 21.69 15.40 -22.87
C ASP A 232 20.49 15.36 -21.91
N TYR A 233 20.60 14.54 -20.86
CA TYR A 233 19.57 14.35 -19.82
C TYR A 233 20.24 14.40 -18.44
N GLU A 234 19.44 14.65 -17.40
CA GLU A 234 19.92 14.78 -16.03
C GLU A 234 19.70 13.49 -15.23
N VAL A 235 18.63 12.76 -15.53
CA VAL A 235 18.27 11.50 -14.87
C VAL A 235 17.68 10.53 -15.88
N LEU A 236 18.06 9.25 -15.77
CA LEU A 236 17.38 8.16 -16.46
C LEU A 236 16.25 7.64 -15.58
N ILE A 237 15.05 7.60 -16.13
CA ILE A 237 13.88 7.05 -15.46
C ILE A 237 13.56 5.68 -16.04
N ALA A 238 13.54 4.65 -15.20
CA ALA A 238 13.20 3.29 -15.58
C ALA A 238 11.78 2.95 -15.14
N ALA A 239 10.91 2.55 -16.08
CA ALA A 239 9.60 1.97 -15.81
C ALA A 239 9.66 0.48 -16.16
N ASP A 240 9.86 -0.36 -15.14
CA ASP A 240 10.08 -1.81 -15.25
C ASP A 240 9.49 -2.52 -14.03
N GLU A 241 8.17 -2.51 -13.90
CA GLU A 241 7.47 -3.26 -12.84
C GLU A 241 7.59 -4.78 -13.06
N SER A 242 7.87 -5.19 -14.31
CA SER A 242 8.09 -6.59 -14.68
C SER A 242 9.48 -7.13 -14.35
N GLN A 243 10.37 -6.30 -13.79
CA GLN A 243 11.71 -6.67 -13.34
C GLN A 243 12.57 -7.33 -14.44
N VAL A 244 12.60 -6.74 -15.63
CA VAL A 244 13.35 -7.26 -16.77
C VAL A 244 14.76 -6.66 -16.83
N PHE A 245 14.90 -5.33 -16.69
CA PHE A 245 16.13 -4.62 -17.01
C PHE A 245 16.56 -3.54 -16.01
N ALA A 246 15.64 -2.99 -15.21
CA ALA A 246 15.90 -1.78 -14.44
C ALA A 246 17.06 -1.94 -13.44
N ASP A 247 17.20 -3.09 -12.79
CA ASP A 247 18.22 -3.35 -11.78
C ASP A 247 19.66 -3.26 -12.34
N TYR A 248 19.82 -3.42 -13.65
CA TYR A 248 21.13 -3.23 -14.30
C TYR A 248 21.42 -1.77 -14.63
N MET A 249 20.41 -0.91 -14.75
CA MET A 249 20.55 0.47 -15.19
C MET A 249 21.52 1.31 -14.34
N PRO A 250 21.51 1.25 -12.99
CA PRO A 250 22.40 2.05 -12.16
C PRO A 250 23.90 1.78 -12.43
N PHE A 251 24.24 0.60 -12.98
CA PHE A 251 25.61 0.13 -13.14
C PHE A 251 26.08 0.00 -14.58
N ARG A 252 25.18 0.08 -15.57
CA ARG A 252 25.46 -0.32 -16.96
C ARG A 252 25.08 0.72 -18.02
N THR A 253 24.53 1.86 -17.64
CA THR A 253 24.21 2.93 -18.62
C THR A 253 25.45 3.49 -19.28
N SER A 254 25.34 3.95 -20.55
CA SER A 254 26.43 4.52 -21.30
C SER A 254 26.96 5.85 -20.75
N GLN A 255 26.12 6.58 -19.99
CA GLN A 255 26.47 7.83 -19.32
C GLN A 255 26.29 7.67 -17.82
N PRO A 256 27.20 8.21 -16.99
CA PRO A 256 27.13 8.14 -15.53
C PRO A 256 26.11 9.17 -15.00
N ARG A 257 24.83 8.92 -15.21
CA ARG A 257 23.72 9.74 -14.73
C ARG A 257 22.95 8.99 -13.64
N PRO A 258 22.31 9.70 -12.70
CA PRO A 258 21.40 9.07 -11.74
C PRO A 258 20.31 8.26 -12.44
N VAL A 259 19.91 7.17 -11.81
CA VAL A 259 18.78 6.33 -12.23
C VAL A 259 17.69 6.42 -11.18
N ALA A 260 16.44 6.50 -11.62
CA ALA A 260 15.27 6.54 -10.74
C ALA A 260 14.09 5.77 -11.38
N GLY A 261 13.03 5.56 -10.62
CA GLY A 261 11.86 4.79 -11.07
C GLY A 261 11.80 3.41 -10.45
N SER A 262 11.83 2.36 -11.26
CA SER A 262 11.82 0.97 -10.76
C SER A 262 13.16 0.53 -10.16
N ALA A 263 14.25 1.28 -10.39
CA ALA A 263 15.55 1.03 -9.79
C ALA A 263 16.28 2.35 -9.49
N GLY A 264 17.39 2.29 -8.74
CA GLY A 264 18.10 3.45 -8.25
C GLY A 264 17.30 4.18 -7.17
N LEU A 265 16.76 5.36 -7.44
CA LEU A 265 15.86 6.07 -6.53
C LEU A 265 14.41 5.64 -6.78
N VAL A 266 13.87 4.81 -5.89
CA VAL A 266 12.57 4.15 -6.06
C VAL A 266 11.51 4.81 -5.17
N PRO A 267 10.35 5.24 -5.70
CA PRO A 267 9.21 5.68 -4.90
C PRO A 267 8.48 4.46 -4.30
N THR A 268 8.29 4.46 -3.00
CA THR A 268 7.71 3.32 -2.28
C THR A 268 6.85 3.75 -1.09
N SER A 269 5.92 2.90 -0.69
CA SER A 269 5.12 3.13 0.53
C SER A 269 5.89 2.79 1.81
N TRP A 270 6.94 1.97 1.74
CA TRP A 270 7.77 1.58 2.88
C TRP A 270 9.16 1.13 2.43
N ASP A 271 10.13 1.43 3.27
CA ASP A 271 11.49 0.90 3.18
C ASP A 271 12.00 0.58 4.58
N ALA A 272 12.67 -0.55 4.73
CA ALA A 272 13.16 -1.04 6.03
C ALA A 272 14.21 -0.12 6.69
N SER A 273 14.87 0.72 5.89
CA SER A 273 15.83 1.73 6.37
C SER A 273 15.18 2.98 6.93
N PHE A 274 13.84 3.12 6.83
CA PHE A 274 13.14 4.29 7.34
C PHE A 274 13.20 4.37 8.86
N GLY A 275 13.94 5.37 9.38
CA GLY A 275 14.25 5.48 10.81
C GLY A 275 13.42 6.51 11.58
N GLN A 276 12.51 7.25 10.93
CA GLN A 276 11.77 8.35 11.56
C GLN A 276 10.42 7.89 12.11
N TRP A 277 9.81 8.70 12.96
CA TRP A 277 8.43 8.58 13.45
C TRP A 277 8.09 7.23 14.10
N GLY A 278 9.06 6.55 14.69
CA GLY A 278 8.88 5.24 15.31
C GLY A 278 8.90 4.06 14.31
N ALA A 279 9.24 4.29 13.05
CA ALA A 279 9.31 3.25 12.02
C ALA A 279 10.28 2.12 12.37
N LEU A 280 11.43 2.42 13.01
CA LEU A 280 12.37 1.40 13.48
C LEU A 280 11.74 0.43 14.49
N GLN A 281 10.81 0.90 15.33
CA GLN A 281 10.12 0.01 16.27
C GLN A 281 9.19 -0.96 15.54
N LEU A 282 8.45 -0.49 14.53
CA LEU A 282 7.62 -1.34 13.70
C LEU A 282 8.47 -2.36 12.94
N GLN A 283 9.55 -1.90 12.28
CA GLN A 283 10.47 -2.75 11.55
C GLN A 283 11.11 -3.82 12.47
N SER A 284 11.54 -3.45 13.67
CA SER A 284 12.15 -4.38 14.64
C SER A 284 11.15 -5.45 15.10
N ARG A 285 9.89 -5.08 15.39
CA ARG A 285 8.83 -6.03 15.75
C ARG A 285 8.51 -6.98 14.60
N PHE A 286 8.44 -6.45 13.38
CA PHE A 286 8.23 -7.25 12.19
C PHE A 286 9.35 -8.26 11.98
N THR A 287 10.62 -7.81 12.00
CA THR A 287 11.78 -8.67 11.83
C THR A 287 11.87 -9.75 12.91
N LYS A 288 11.56 -9.40 14.17
CA LYS A 288 11.53 -10.35 15.27
C LYS A 288 10.49 -11.47 15.06
N LYS A 289 9.33 -11.13 14.47
CA LYS A 289 8.25 -12.11 14.26
C LYS A 289 8.45 -12.96 13.01
N PHE A 290 8.95 -12.36 11.92
CA PHE A 290 8.97 -13.01 10.60
C PHE A 290 10.38 -13.31 10.05
N SER A 291 11.44 -12.94 10.78
CA SER A 291 12.86 -13.18 10.42
C SER A 291 13.26 -12.61 9.06
N ARG A 292 12.58 -11.55 8.60
CA ARG A 292 12.86 -10.79 7.37
C ARG A 292 12.48 -9.33 7.53
N TRP A 293 12.87 -8.51 6.59
CA TRP A 293 12.47 -7.11 6.55
C TRP A 293 11.03 -6.97 6.05
N MET A 294 10.37 -5.93 6.55
CA MET A 294 9.03 -5.53 6.13
C MET A 294 9.09 -4.89 4.75
N THR A 295 8.28 -5.38 3.81
CA THR A 295 8.18 -4.85 2.45
C THR A 295 7.11 -3.75 2.36
N ALA A 296 7.04 -3.07 1.22
CA ALA A 296 5.97 -2.12 0.92
C ALA A 296 4.59 -2.77 0.99
N LEU A 297 4.45 -3.99 0.46
CA LEU A 297 3.20 -4.76 0.49
C LEU A 297 2.80 -5.13 1.92
N ASP A 298 3.77 -5.54 2.76
CA ASP A 298 3.48 -5.81 4.18
C ASP A 298 2.96 -4.54 4.89
N MET A 299 3.57 -3.39 4.61
CA MET A 299 3.14 -2.12 5.20
C MET A 299 1.75 -1.70 4.73
N GLN A 300 1.40 -1.94 3.48
CA GLN A 300 0.08 -1.64 2.92
C GLN A 300 -1.00 -2.51 3.57
N ALA A 301 -0.74 -3.81 3.69
CA ALA A 301 -1.65 -4.75 4.37
C ALA A 301 -1.74 -4.46 5.88
N TRP A 302 -0.62 -4.15 6.53
CA TRP A 302 -0.60 -3.70 7.93
C TRP A 302 -1.46 -2.45 8.10
N THR A 303 -1.31 -1.46 7.23
CA THR A 303 -2.08 -0.21 7.26
C THR A 303 -3.57 -0.47 7.08
N ALA A 304 -3.96 -1.33 6.13
CA ALA A 304 -5.35 -1.72 5.90
C ALA A 304 -6.00 -2.32 7.15
N VAL A 305 -5.33 -3.26 7.82
CA VAL A 305 -5.83 -3.85 9.07
C VAL A 305 -5.85 -2.83 10.22
N ARG A 306 -4.88 -1.90 10.28
CA ARG A 306 -4.88 -0.82 11.27
C ARG A 306 -6.02 0.18 11.05
N MET A 307 -6.39 0.48 9.79
CA MET A 307 -7.57 1.28 9.48
C MET A 307 -8.83 0.64 10.04
N ILE A 308 -9.00 -0.68 9.86
CA ILE A 308 -10.11 -1.44 10.44
C ILE A 308 -10.07 -1.33 11.98
N GLY A 309 -8.92 -1.56 12.61
CA GLY A 309 -8.77 -1.51 14.06
C GLY A 309 -9.08 -0.12 14.64
N GLU A 310 -8.66 0.95 13.98
CA GLU A 310 -8.99 2.32 14.38
C GLU A 310 -10.51 2.56 14.32
N ALA A 311 -11.14 2.18 13.20
CA ALA A 311 -12.58 2.37 13.02
C ALA A 311 -13.40 1.54 14.04
N VAL A 312 -13.03 0.28 14.27
CA VAL A 312 -13.66 -0.57 15.31
C VAL A 312 -13.51 0.06 16.69
N SER A 313 -12.32 0.54 17.01
CA SER A 313 -12.07 1.15 18.35
C SER A 313 -12.88 2.42 18.57
N ARG A 314 -13.11 3.22 17.52
CA ARG A 314 -13.88 4.47 17.60
C ARG A 314 -15.39 4.25 17.60
N THR A 315 -15.85 3.29 16.83
CA THR A 315 -17.29 3.02 16.68
C THR A 315 -17.82 1.98 17.66
N ASN A 316 -16.93 1.23 18.29
CA ASN A 316 -17.26 0.02 19.08
C ASN A 316 -18.18 -0.93 18.30
N SER A 317 -17.93 -1.12 17.01
CA SER A 317 -18.73 -1.93 16.11
C SER A 317 -17.86 -2.74 15.16
N ALA A 318 -18.29 -3.95 14.80
CA ALA A 318 -17.72 -4.77 13.72
C ALA A 318 -18.61 -4.74 12.46
N ASP A 319 -19.70 -3.97 12.46
CA ASP A 319 -20.61 -3.86 11.33
C ASP A 319 -19.95 -3.04 10.20
N ALA A 320 -19.89 -3.62 8.99
CA ALA A 320 -19.20 -3.02 7.85
C ALA A 320 -19.78 -1.65 7.46
N LYS A 321 -21.09 -1.46 7.56
CA LYS A 321 -21.73 -0.18 7.22
C LYS A 321 -21.34 0.91 8.21
N THR A 322 -21.32 0.59 9.50
CA THR A 322 -20.90 1.50 10.58
C THR A 322 -19.42 1.88 10.39
N ILE A 323 -18.56 0.90 10.10
CA ILE A 323 -17.14 1.09 9.83
C ILE A 323 -16.93 2.01 8.60
N ALA A 324 -17.63 1.74 7.48
CA ALA A 324 -17.56 2.57 6.29
C ALA A 324 -18.01 4.01 6.57
N SER A 325 -19.13 4.19 7.27
CA SER A 325 -19.64 5.52 7.60
C SER A 325 -18.63 6.33 8.41
N TYR A 326 -17.95 5.71 9.37
CA TYR A 326 -16.87 6.38 10.12
C TYR A 326 -15.66 6.69 9.25
N MET A 327 -15.23 5.74 8.42
CA MET A 327 -14.07 5.97 7.54
C MET A 327 -14.29 7.07 6.51
N HIS A 328 -15.52 7.29 6.06
CA HIS A 328 -15.89 8.39 5.16
C HIS A 328 -16.07 9.73 5.89
N SER A 329 -16.04 9.76 7.20
CA SER A 329 -16.15 10.99 7.97
C SER A 329 -14.83 11.75 8.04
N PRO A 330 -14.85 13.06 8.28
CA PRO A 330 -13.64 13.86 8.47
C PRO A 330 -12.87 13.49 9.76
N ASP A 331 -13.50 12.76 10.68
CA ASP A 331 -12.89 12.34 11.94
C ASP A 331 -11.96 11.12 11.77
N PHE A 332 -12.07 10.42 10.63
CA PHE A 332 -11.21 9.28 10.36
C PHE A 332 -9.76 9.69 10.13
N ALA A 333 -8.87 9.12 10.93
CA ALA A 333 -7.43 9.23 10.71
C ALA A 333 -6.72 8.02 11.32
N VAL A 334 -5.73 7.48 10.64
CA VAL A 334 -4.89 6.39 11.14
C VAL A 334 -3.43 6.79 11.19
N ALA A 335 -2.73 6.37 12.24
CA ALA A 335 -1.27 6.54 12.36
C ALA A 335 -0.55 5.33 11.75
N ALA A 336 0.43 5.58 10.89
CA ALA A 336 1.17 4.53 10.19
C ALA A 336 2.69 4.81 10.11
N PHE A 337 3.28 5.40 11.16
CA PHE A 337 4.72 5.65 11.28
C PHE A 337 5.33 6.47 10.13
N LYS A 338 4.54 7.37 9.50
CA LYS A 338 4.96 8.20 8.36
C LYS A 338 5.00 9.70 8.66
N GLY A 339 4.85 10.10 9.92
CA GLY A 339 4.89 11.49 10.38
C GLY A 339 3.55 12.22 10.33
N ASP A 340 2.65 11.80 9.45
CA ASP A 340 1.34 12.41 9.25
C ASP A 340 0.21 11.51 9.74
N LYS A 341 -0.93 12.12 10.04
CA LYS A 341 -2.21 11.41 10.17
C LYS A 341 -2.70 11.09 8.77
N LEU A 342 -2.88 9.80 8.50
CA LEU A 342 -3.37 9.34 7.20
C LEU A 342 -4.90 9.38 7.20
N THR A 343 -5.49 10.10 6.23
CA THR A 343 -6.93 10.28 6.05
C THR A 343 -7.38 9.74 4.69
N LEU A 344 -8.67 9.53 4.50
CA LEU A 344 -9.20 9.11 3.20
C LEU A 344 -9.61 10.32 2.34
N ARG A 345 -9.45 10.19 1.05
CA ARG A 345 -10.09 11.03 0.04
C ARG A 345 -11.54 10.60 -0.11
N ASP A 346 -12.45 11.55 -0.17
CA ASP A 346 -13.89 11.28 -0.32
C ASP A 346 -14.31 11.05 -1.78
N TRP A 347 -13.44 11.34 -2.77
CA TRP A 347 -13.76 11.21 -4.18
C TRP A 347 -13.31 9.89 -4.82
N ASP A 348 -12.29 9.22 -4.26
CA ASP A 348 -11.72 7.98 -4.80
C ASP A 348 -11.36 6.94 -3.74
N LEU A 349 -11.65 7.23 -2.46
CA LEU A 349 -11.36 6.37 -1.30
C LEU A 349 -9.87 5.98 -1.16
N GLN A 350 -8.98 6.79 -1.72
CA GLN A 350 -7.54 6.61 -1.59
C GLN A 350 -7.05 7.15 -0.24
N LEU A 351 -6.27 6.36 0.47
CA LEU A 351 -5.57 6.81 1.67
C LEU A 351 -4.51 7.85 1.30
N ARG A 352 -4.62 9.06 1.85
CA ARG A 352 -3.58 10.08 1.79
C ARG A 352 -2.39 9.62 2.59
N GLN A 353 -1.25 9.48 1.97
CA GLN A 353 -0.03 9.03 2.64
C GLN A 353 1.22 9.61 1.99
N PRO A 354 2.26 9.90 2.78
CA PRO A 354 3.57 10.20 2.24
C PRO A 354 4.15 9.02 1.47
N VAL A 355 4.92 9.30 0.44
CA VAL A 355 5.67 8.33 -0.35
C VAL A 355 7.16 8.51 -0.06
N LEU A 356 7.82 7.42 0.29
CA LEU A 356 9.26 7.39 0.52
C LEU A 356 10.00 7.28 -0.82
N LEU A 357 11.15 7.93 -0.91
CA LEU A 357 12.09 7.78 -2.01
C LEU A 357 13.34 7.11 -1.46
N ALA A 358 13.55 5.85 -1.82
CA ALA A 358 14.62 5.01 -1.27
C ALA A 358 15.54 4.49 -2.38
N ASP A 359 16.80 4.22 -2.03
CA ASP A 359 17.80 3.67 -2.94
C ASP A 359 18.16 2.20 -2.62
N GLY A 360 17.33 1.53 -1.83
CA GLY A 360 17.54 0.17 -1.35
C GLY A 360 18.48 0.07 -0.15
N ARG A 361 19.09 1.19 0.29
CA ARG A 361 19.97 1.26 1.48
C ARG A 361 19.49 2.30 2.47
N THR A 362 18.92 3.39 1.97
CA THR A 362 18.44 4.50 2.80
C THR A 362 17.24 5.18 2.16
N VAL A 363 16.40 5.78 2.99
CA VAL A 363 15.37 6.71 2.53
C VAL A 363 16.02 8.06 2.31
N VAL A 364 16.11 8.47 1.04
CA VAL A 364 16.75 9.71 0.60
C VAL A 364 15.86 10.92 0.88
N SER A 365 14.53 10.76 0.68
CA SER A 365 13.54 11.83 0.87
C SER A 365 12.15 11.25 1.10
N VAL A 366 11.23 12.11 1.52
CA VAL A 366 9.81 11.79 1.69
C VAL A 366 9.01 12.86 0.94
N SER A 367 8.12 12.43 0.04
CA SER A 367 7.21 13.31 -0.69
C SER A 367 5.82 13.34 -0.02
N PRO A 368 5.15 14.48 -0.06
CA PRO A 368 5.35 15.68 -0.90
C PRO A 368 6.59 16.49 -0.53
N GLN A 369 7.25 17.05 -1.55
CA GLN A 369 8.44 17.87 -1.36
C GLN A 369 8.06 19.30 -0.95
N PRO A 370 8.96 20.04 -0.25
CA PRO A 370 8.74 21.44 0.08
C PRO A 370 8.50 22.30 -1.18
N GLY A 371 7.53 23.21 -1.11
CA GLY A 371 7.18 24.10 -2.22
C GLY A 371 6.00 23.61 -3.08
N PHE A 372 5.61 22.35 -2.99
CA PHE A 372 4.39 21.85 -3.64
C PHE A 372 3.21 21.99 -2.67
N LEU A 373 2.43 23.07 -2.85
CA LEU A 373 1.35 23.43 -1.93
C LEU A 373 -0.01 22.95 -2.47
N HIS A 374 -0.91 22.64 -1.54
CA HIS A 374 -2.30 22.31 -1.83
C HIS A 374 -3.23 22.95 -0.79
N GLN A 375 -4.46 23.33 -1.20
CA GLN A 375 -5.39 24.06 -0.34
C GLN A 375 -5.86 23.27 0.88
N ASN A 376 -6.10 21.96 0.72
CA ASN A 376 -6.64 21.10 1.78
C ASN A 376 -5.55 20.26 2.46
N SER A 377 -4.75 19.54 1.69
CA SER A 377 -3.70 18.67 2.20
C SER A 377 -2.55 18.59 1.20
N GLN A 378 -1.33 18.78 1.63
CA GLN A 378 -0.16 18.60 0.76
C GLN A 378 -0.10 17.19 0.17
N LEU A 379 -0.66 16.17 0.85
CA LEU A 379 -0.76 14.80 0.35
C LEU A 379 -1.66 14.68 -0.89
N ASP A 380 -2.53 15.65 -1.16
CA ASP A 380 -3.37 15.71 -2.37
C ASP A 380 -2.59 16.22 -3.60
N THR A 381 -1.34 16.66 -3.43
CA THR A 381 -0.41 16.91 -4.54
C THR A 381 0.09 15.60 -5.19
N LEU A 382 -0.14 14.43 -4.59
CA LEU A 382 0.26 13.12 -5.09
C LEU A 382 -0.96 12.38 -5.67
N GLY A 383 -0.88 11.94 -6.92
CA GLY A 383 -1.96 11.22 -7.60
C GLY A 383 -3.01 12.17 -8.21
N PHE A 384 -4.22 11.65 -8.41
CA PHE A 384 -5.33 12.42 -8.97
C PHE A 384 -6.03 13.20 -7.88
N ASP A 385 -6.11 14.51 -8.05
CA ASP A 385 -6.86 15.39 -7.16
C ASP A 385 -8.35 15.43 -7.56
N ARG A 386 -9.19 16.02 -6.69
CA ARG A 386 -10.63 16.14 -6.92
C ARG A 386 -11.00 16.71 -8.29
N PRO A 387 -10.37 17.78 -8.81
CA PRO A 387 -10.70 18.28 -10.14
C PRO A 387 -10.35 17.32 -11.28
N ASP A 388 -9.40 16.41 -11.06
CA ASP A 388 -8.87 15.49 -12.08
C ASP A 388 -9.53 14.11 -12.03
N THR A 389 -10.39 13.86 -11.01
CA THR A 389 -10.99 12.54 -10.82
C THR A 389 -12.08 12.25 -11.84
N LYS A 390 -12.08 11.02 -12.35
CA LYS A 390 -13.15 10.43 -13.15
C LYS A 390 -13.97 9.41 -12.34
N CYS A 391 -13.61 9.21 -11.07
CA CYS A 391 -14.31 8.27 -10.20
C CYS A 391 -15.71 8.76 -9.87
N GLN A 392 -16.71 7.89 -10.05
CA GLN A 392 -18.11 8.15 -9.75
C GLN A 392 -18.64 7.27 -8.60
N LEU A 393 -17.76 6.58 -7.86
CA LEU A 393 -18.07 5.67 -6.74
C LEU A 393 -19.32 4.82 -6.99
N LYS A 394 -19.22 3.89 -7.93
CA LYS A 394 -20.30 2.98 -8.35
C LYS A 394 -20.50 1.81 -7.38
#